data_17fc896761eaef957e69138ecba39a35
#
_entry.id   17fc896761eaef957e69138ecba39a35
#
_cell.length_a   1.000
_cell.length_b   1.000
_cell.length_c   1.000
_cell.angle_alpha   90.00
_cell.angle_beta   90.00
_cell.angle_gamma   90.00
#
_symmetry.space_group_name_H-M   'P 1'
#
loop_
_entity.id
_entity.type
_entity.pdbx_description
1 polymer ?
#
loop_
_entity_poly.entity_id
_entity_poly.type
_entity_poly.pdbx_seq_one_letter_code
_entity_poly.pdbx_strand_id
1 'polypeptide(L)'
;MANLIIKPASASDTLKMQDGAGTDIVTVSTNKVAYGKGVSEEAVTVTQSSGTVTLDLAQGNFFEFTLTENVTGWTFSNLATSGTASSWIIKITQHASSAKTIDYTGTSAIKWSAGYDHVMSTATGAIDIISMFTIDAGTNIYANVVGKAFA
;
A
#
# COMPACT_ATOMS: atom_id res chain seq x y z
N MET A 1 1.19 28.01 10.76
CA MET A 1 -0.22 28.03 10.30
C MET A 1 -1.11 27.57 11.45
N ALA A 2 -2.25 28.24 11.67
CA ALA A 2 -3.20 27.80 12.68
C ALA A 2 -3.98 26.57 12.15
N ASN A 3 -4.12 25.54 12.97
CA ASN A 3 -4.93 24.37 12.63
C ASN A 3 -6.40 24.70 12.84
N LEU A 4 -7.25 24.38 11.85
CA LEU A 4 -8.68 24.35 12.08
C LEU A 4 -9.01 23.07 12.87
N ILE A 5 -9.50 23.25 14.10
CA ILE A 5 -9.95 22.13 14.92
C ILE A 5 -11.47 22.19 14.99
N ILE A 6 -12.13 21.18 14.42
CA ILE A 6 -13.57 20.99 14.56
C ILE A 6 -13.78 19.97 15.68
N LYS A 7 -14.45 20.38 16.77
CA LYS A 7 -14.75 19.50 17.90
C LYS A 7 -16.26 19.38 18.08
N PRO A 8 -16.77 18.19 18.41
CA PRO A 8 -18.14 18.07 18.91
C PRO A 8 -18.37 18.94 20.15
N ALA A 9 -19.60 19.38 20.35
CA ALA A 9 -19.96 20.25 21.49
C ALA A 9 -19.86 19.52 22.86
N SER A 10 -20.03 18.20 22.85
CA SER A 10 -19.87 17.33 24.01
C SER A 10 -19.14 16.02 23.69
N ALA A 11 -18.69 15.30 24.71
CA ALA A 11 -18.00 14.03 24.56
C ALA A 11 -18.91 12.91 24.01
N SER A 12 -20.22 13.07 24.05
CA SER A 12 -21.22 12.14 23.50
C SER A 12 -21.58 12.45 22.05
N ASP A 13 -21.19 13.63 21.54
CA ASP A 13 -21.49 14.02 20.18
C ASP A 13 -20.51 13.38 19.19
N THR A 14 -20.96 13.22 17.97
CA THR A 14 -20.15 12.67 16.86
C THR A 14 -19.94 13.75 15.81
N LEU A 15 -18.73 13.79 15.24
CA LEU A 15 -18.49 14.56 14.00
C LEU A 15 -18.96 13.74 12.83
N LYS A 16 -19.87 14.29 12.03
CA LYS A 16 -20.42 13.63 10.85
C LYS A 16 -20.17 14.46 9.60
N MET A 17 -19.80 13.79 8.53
CA MET A 17 -19.87 14.33 7.17
C MET A 17 -21.03 13.66 6.45
N GLN A 18 -21.95 14.44 5.92
CA GLN A 18 -23.19 13.96 5.30
C GLN A 18 -23.23 14.38 3.83
N ASP A 19 -23.93 13.58 3.01
CA ASP A 19 -24.28 13.97 1.65
C ASP A 19 -25.45 15.00 1.65
N GLY A 20 -25.82 15.48 0.48
CA GLY A 20 -26.92 16.46 0.34
C GLY A 20 -28.30 15.93 0.76
N ALA A 21 -28.46 14.64 0.96
CA ALA A 21 -29.67 14.00 1.44
C ALA A 21 -29.65 13.74 2.97
N GLY A 22 -28.58 14.13 3.65
CA GLY A 22 -28.42 13.93 5.10
C GLY A 22 -27.94 12.54 5.52
N THR A 23 -27.46 11.71 4.55
CA THR A 23 -26.90 10.40 4.86
C THR A 23 -25.46 10.53 5.38
N ASP A 24 -25.14 9.87 6.49
CA ASP A 24 -23.79 9.87 7.03
C ASP A 24 -22.80 9.17 6.07
N ILE A 25 -21.80 9.92 5.58
CA ILE A 25 -20.71 9.39 4.76
C ILE A 25 -19.53 9.00 5.65
N VAL A 26 -19.15 9.89 6.58
CA VAL A 26 -18.10 9.64 7.57
C VAL A 26 -18.63 10.01 8.94
N THR A 27 -18.45 9.12 9.89
CA THR A 27 -18.75 9.36 11.31
C THR A 27 -17.50 9.13 12.13
N VAL A 28 -17.07 10.16 12.88
CA VAL A 28 -15.96 10.07 13.83
C VAL A 28 -16.54 10.09 15.24
N SER A 29 -16.30 9.03 15.97
CA SER A 29 -16.73 8.87 17.37
C SER A 29 -15.52 8.60 18.26
N THR A 30 -15.72 8.46 19.55
CA THR A 30 -14.65 8.28 20.55
C THR A 30 -13.65 7.15 20.19
N ASN A 31 -14.13 6.06 19.58
CA ASN A 31 -13.32 4.86 19.38
C ASN A 31 -13.20 4.41 17.94
N LYS A 32 -13.82 5.10 16.98
CA LYS A 32 -13.80 4.68 15.57
C LYS A 32 -14.07 5.79 14.58
N VAL A 33 -13.58 5.60 13.38
CA VAL A 33 -14.06 6.27 12.17
C VAL A 33 -14.89 5.25 11.38
N ALA A 34 -16.14 5.58 11.07
CA ALA A 34 -17.01 4.73 10.26
C ALA A 34 -17.34 5.42 8.93
N TYR A 35 -17.17 4.69 7.85
CA TYR A 35 -17.55 5.11 6.49
C TYR A 35 -18.89 4.45 6.16
N GLY A 36 -19.91 5.25 5.92
CA GLY A 36 -21.26 4.75 5.53
C GLY A 36 -21.36 4.32 4.06
N LYS A 37 -20.32 4.58 3.29
CA LYS A 37 -20.20 4.24 1.86
C LYS A 37 -18.86 3.57 1.59
N GLY A 38 -18.68 3.06 0.36
CA GLY A 38 -17.38 2.54 -0.09
C GLY A 38 -16.30 3.63 -0.05
N VAL A 39 -15.08 3.22 0.27
CA VAL A 39 -13.88 4.06 0.19
C VAL A 39 -13.15 3.69 -1.09
N SER A 40 -12.79 4.68 -1.90
CA SER A 40 -11.94 4.53 -3.08
C SER A 40 -10.62 5.23 -2.81
N GLU A 41 -9.53 4.57 -3.13
CA GLU A 41 -8.19 5.14 -3.09
C GLU A 41 -7.62 5.16 -4.52
N GLU A 42 -6.81 6.16 -4.83
CA GLU A 42 -6.11 6.22 -6.10
C GLU A 42 -5.01 5.17 -6.15
N ALA A 43 -4.88 4.47 -7.27
CA ALA A 43 -3.75 3.58 -7.51
C ALA A 43 -2.55 4.41 -7.97
N VAL A 44 -1.47 4.36 -7.21
CA VAL A 44 -0.23 5.10 -7.48
C VAL A 44 0.61 4.32 -8.48
N THR A 45 0.82 4.89 -9.68
CA THR A 45 1.75 4.32 -10.65
C THR A 45 3.18 4.64 -10.25
N VAL A 46 3.98 3.58 -10.07
CA VAL A 46 5.39 3.67 -9.68
C VAL A 46 6.29 3.45 -10.90
N THR A 47 7.37 4.20 -11.00
CA THR A 47 8.40 4.01 -12.02
C THR A 47 9.64 3.34 -11.41
N GLN A 48 10.25 2.43 -12.17
CA GLN A 48 11.56 1.87 -11.84
C GLN A 48 12.67 2.84 -12.26
N SER A 49 13.75 2.86 -11.51
CA SER A 49 14.95 3.62 -11.85
C SER A 49 16.18 2.86 -11.43
N SER A 50 17.02 2.49 -12.40
CA SER A 50 18.29 1.76 -12.18
C SER A 50 18.11 0.51 -11.29
N GLY A 51 17.08 -0.29 -11.59
CA GLY A 51 16.75 -1.51 -10.86
C GLY A 51 16.10 -1.28 -9.48
N THR A 52 15.78 -0.04 -9.10
CA THR A 52 15.15 0.26 -7.82
C THR A 52 13.69 0.65 -7.99
N VAL A 53 12.84 0.14 -7.10
CA VAL A 53 11.43 0.54 -6.94
C VAL A 53 11.29 1.30 -5.63
N THR A 54 10.75 2.52 -5.70
CA THR A 54 10.49 3.34 -4.51
C THR A 54 8.99 3.48 -4.30
N LEU A 55 8.50 3.02 -3.15
CA LEU A 55 7.11 3.17 -2.72
C LEU A 55 7.03 4.26 -1.66
N ASP A 56 6.34 5.34 -1.99
CA ASP A 56 6.08 6.46 -1.07
C ASP A 56 4.67 6.36 -0.50
N LEU A 57 4.56 5.92 0.75
CA LEU A 57 3.28 5.69 1.41
C LEU A 57 2.51 6.98 1.77
N ALA A 58 3.13 8.16 1.59
CA ALA A 58 2.38 9.41 1.64
C ALA A 58 1.47 9.62 0.42
N GLN A 59 1.68 8.88 -0.67
CA GLN A 59 0.89 8.99 -1.89
C GLN A 59 -0.31 8.05 -1.94
N GLY A 60 -0.30 6.96 -1.18
CA GLY A 60 -1.41 6.00 -1.14
C GLY A 60 -1.00 4.63 -0.61
N ASN A 61 -1.95 3.70 -0.64
CA ASN A 61 -1.76 2.32 -0.17
C ASN A 61 -1.89 1.28 -1.31
N PHE A 62 -2.24 1.72 -2.51
CA PHE A 62 -2.32 0.86 -3.69
C PHE A 62 -1.31 1.34 -4.72
N PHE A 63 -0.35 0.49 -5.04
CA PHE A 63 0.71 0.78 -6.00
C PHE A 63 0.62 -0.15 -7.19
N GLU A 64 0.94 0.37 -8.38
CA GLU A 64 1.10 -0.47 -9.55
C GLU A 64 2.32 -0.06 -10.37
N PHE A 65 2.97 -1.02 -10.99
CA PHE A 65 4.00 -0.79 -11.99
C PHE A 65 4.14 -1.96 -12.96
N THR A 66 4.66 -1.64 -14.14
CA THR A 66 5.07 -2.63 -15.13
C THR A 66 6.59 -2.75 -15.11
N LEU A 67 7.09 -3.98 -15.03
CA LEU A 67 8.52 -4.24 -15.08
C LEU A 67 9.10 -3.78 -16.43
N THR A 68 10.07 -2.88 -16.39
CA THR A 68 10.84 -2.43 -17.57
C THR A 68 12.26 -2.98 -17.54
N GLU A 69 12.77 -3.30 -16.37
CA GLU A 69 14.08 -3.87 -16.06
C GLU A 69 14.00 -4.86 -14.90
N ASN A 70 15.08 -5.55 -14.59
CA ASN A 70 15.14 -6.36 -13.37
C ASN A 70 15.13 -5.46 -12.13
N VAL A 71 14.37 -5.83 -11.12
CA VAL A 71 14.36 -5.13 -9.82
C VAL A 71 15.40 -5.79 -8.92
N THR A 72 16.30 -4.97 -8.38
CA THR A 72 17.37 -5.40 -7.47
C THR A 72 17.36 -4.63 -6.14
N GLY A 73 16.47 -3.66 -6.01
CA GLY A 73 16.36 -2.84 -4.81
C GLY A 73 14.94 -2.30 -4.57
N TRP A 74 14.61 -2.17 -3.29
CA TRP A 74 13.34 -1.60 -2.83
C TRP A 74 13.59 -0.49 -1.83
N THR A 75 12.86 0.59 -1.95
CA THR A 75 12.83 1.69 -0.99
C THR A 75 11.39 1.96 -0.56
N PHE A 76 11.18 2.06 0.75
CA PHE A 76 9.89 2.42 1.33
C PHE A 76 10.07 3.73 2.09
N SER A 77 9.27 4.73 1.77
CA SER A 77 9.32 6.05 2.44
C SER A 77 7.96 6.42 3.05
N ASN A 78 8.00 7.34 4.00
CA ASN A 78 6.83 7.85 4.70
C ASN A 78 6.00 6.75 5.40
N LEU A 79 6.66 5.69 5.87
CA LEU A 79 6.05 4.70 6.74
C LEU A 79 5.63 5.35 8.06
N ALA A 80 4.51 4.89 8.62
CA ALA A 80 4.06 5.36 9.93
C ALA A 80 5.10 5.04 11.02
N THR A 81 5.10 5.85 12.07
CA THR A 81 5.99 5.65 13.22
C THR A 81 5.72 4.30 13.90
N SER A 82 6.72 3.77 14.59
CA SER A 82 6.60 2.52 15.34
C SER A 82 5.39 2.54 16.29
N GLY A 83 4.64 1.44 16.32
CA GLY A 83 3.38 1.33 17.05
C GLY A 83 2.14 1.73 16.23
N THR A 84 2.32 2.26 15.01
CA THR A 84 1.24 2.53 14.06
C THR A 84 1.44 1.66 12.81
N ALA A 85 0.36 1.04 12.32
CA ALA A 85 0.44 0.19 11.15
C ALA A 85 0.46 1.01 9.85
N SER A 86 1.36 0.64 8.94
CA SER A 86 1.26 0.95 7.51
C SER A 86 0.99 -0.34 6.76
N SER A 87 0.04 -0.34 5.82
CA SER A 87 -0.28 -1.49 4.99
C SER A 87 -0.50 -1.05 3.55
N TRP A 88 -0.07 -1.85 2.60
CA TRP A 88 -0.22 -1.53 1.17
C TRP A 88 -0.31 -2.80 0.31
N ILE A 89 -0.81 -2.60 -0.90
CA ILE A 89 -0.90 -3.62 -1.95
C ILE A 89 -0.10 -3.15 -3.16
N ILE A 90 0.58 -4.09 -3.81
CA ILE A 90 1.35 -3.85 -5.02
C ILE A 90 0.82 -4.77 -6.11
N LYS A 91 0.42 -4.20 -7.24
CA LYS A 91 0.16 -4.91 -8.50
C LYS A 91 1.40 -4.78 -9.38
N ILE A 92 2.01 -5.90 -9.72
CA ILE A 92 3.21 -5.94 -10.56
C ILE A 92 2.84 -6.60 -11.88
N THR A 93 3.06 -5.91 -12.98
CA THR A 93 2.83 -6.44 -14.32
C THR A 93 4.18 -6.84 -14.94
N GLN A 94 4.28 -8.06 -15.47
CA GLN A 94 5.47 -8.51 -16.17
C GLN A 94 5.67 -7.74 -17.47
N HIS A 95 6.93 -7.56 -17.88
CA HIS A 95 7.28 -6.88 -19.13
C HIS A 95 6.64 -7.55 -20.36
N ALA A 96 6.19 -6.72 -21.32
CA ALA A 96 5.39 -7.17 -22.44
C ALA A 96 6.13 -8.08 -23.46
N SER A 97 7.46 -8.10 -23.47
CA SER A 97 8.24 -8.82 -24.47
C SER A 97 9.38 -9.69 -23.92
N SER A 98 9.74 -9.54 -22.65
CA SER A 98 10.81 -10.33 -22.03
C SER A 98 10.63 -10.42 -20.53
N ALA A 99 10.72 -11.63 -19.97
CA ALA A 99 10.60 -11.82 -18.54
C ALA A 99 11.69 -11.03 -17.77
N LYS A 100 11.27 -10.28 -16.76
CA LYS A 100 12.14 -9.59 -15.81
C LYS A 100 12.04 -10.27 -14.45
N THR A 101 13.06 -10.14 -13.66
CA THR A 101 13.16 -10.74 -12.33
C THR A 101 13.04 -9.67 -11.25
N ILE A 102 12.64 -10.12 -10.06
CA ILE A 102 12.64 -9.28 -8.85
C ILE A 102 13.49 -9.98 -7.81
N ASP A 103 14.46 -9.25 -7.28
CA ASP A 103 15.31 -9.67 -6.18
C ASP A 103 14.94 -8.89 -4.93
N TYR A 104 14.69 -9.59 -3.84
CA TYR A 104 14.38 -9.02 -2.54
C TYR A 104 15.53 -9.12 -1.54
N THR A 105 16.61 -9.82 -1.89
CA THR A 105 17.73 -10.12 -0.98
C THR A 105 18.46 -8.87 -0.50
N GLY A 106 18.48 -7.81 -1.32
CA GLY A 106 19.01 -6.49 -0.94
C GLY A 106 18.17 -5.73 0.08
N THR A 107 16.97 -6.24 0.45
CA THR A 107 16.04 -5.56 1.35
C THR A 107 15.71 -6.48 2.54
N SER A 108 16.65 -6.59 3.46
CA SER A 108 16.56 -7.50 4.62
C SER A 108 15.36 -7.24 5.55
N ALA A 109 14.70 -6.09 5.42
CA ALA A 109 13.48 -5.77 6.16
C ALA A 109 12.29 -6.63 5.74
N ILE A 110 12.22 -7.12 4.48
CA ILE A 110 11.08 -7.88 3.99
C ILE A 110 11.12 -9.31 4.54
N LYS A 111 10.02 -9.70 5.19
CA LYS A 111 9.81 -11.03 5.79
C LYS A 111 8.65 -11.70 5.05
N TRP A 112 8.97 -12.71 4.26
CA TRP A 112 7.97 -13.44 3.50
C TRP A 112 7.27 -14.52 4.33
N SER A 113 6.01 -14.72 4.06
CA SER A 113 5.24 -15.82 4.64
C SER A 113 5.91 -17.16 4.29
N ALA A 114 6.03 -18.05 5.28
CA ALA A 114 6.73 -19.34 5.18
C ALA A 114 8.22 -19.25 4.78
N GLY A 115 8.82 -18.04 4.78
CA GLY A 115 10.24 -17.84 4.46
C GLY A 115 10.60 -17.99 2.98
N TYR A 116 9.60 -17.97 2.08
CA TYR A 116 9.84 -18.04 0.63
C TYR A 116 9.60 -16.68 0.00
N ASP A 117 10.64 -16.14 -0.63
CA ASP A 117 10.55 -14.91 -1.40
C ASP A 117 9.59 -15.08 -2.58
N HIS A 118 8.89 -14.01 -2.93
CA HIS A 118 8.09 -13.98 -4.14
C HIS A 118 9.01 -14.11 -5.38
N VAL A 119 8.65 -15.02 -6.27
CA VAL A 119 9.26 -15.15 -7.61
C VAL A 119 8.24 -14.67 -8.63
N MET A 120 8.58 -13.63 -9.39
CA MET A 120 7.70 -13.05 -10.40
C MET A 120 7.29 -14.07 -11.46
N SER A 121 6.01 -14.05 -11.83
CA SER A 121 5.50 -14.84 -12.97
C SER A 121 6.20 -14.45 -14.27
N THR A 122 6.57 -15.44 -15.11
CA THR A 122 7.43 -15.22 -16.27
C THR A 122 6.68 -14.98 -17.58
N ALA A 123 5.39 -15.31 -17.65
CA ALA A 123 4.59 -15.05 -18.85
C ALA A 123 4.50 -13.53 -19.09
N THR A 124 4.65 -13.11 -20.35
CA THR A 124 4.57 -11.69 -20.73
C THR A 124 3.22 -11.11 -20.37
N GLY A 125 3.24 -9.93 -19.73
CA GLY A 125 2.03 -9.26 -19.26
C GLY A 125 1.35 -9.90 -18.04
N ALA A 126 1.86 -11.02 -17.51
CA ALA A 126 1.30 -11.64 -16.31
C ALA A 126 1.36 -10.68 -15.13
N ILE A 127 0.32 -10.72 -14.29
CA ILE A 127 0.19 -9.85 -13.12
C ILE A 127 0.35 -10.68 -11.86
N ASP A 128 1.21 -10.22 -10.96
CA ASP A 128 1.31 -10.72 -9.59
C ASP A 128 0.87 -9.63 -8.61
N ILE A 129 0.19 -10.01 -7.53
CA ILE A 129 -0.30 -9.11 -6.49
C ILE A 129 0.30 -9.52 -5.16
N ILE A 130 0.90 -8.54 -4.46
CA ILE A 130 1.55 -8.70 -3.18
C ILE A 130 0.89 -7.77 -2.17
N SER A 131 0.62 -8.27 -0.97
CA SER A 131 0.26 -7.43 0.18
C SER A 131 1.43 -7.33 1.15
N MET A 132 1.62 -6.15 1.71
CA MET A 132 2.66 -5.88 2.70
C MET A 132 2.13 -5.04 3.84
N PHE A 133 2.73 -5.19 5.02
CA PHE A 133 2.48 -4.29 6.16
C PHE A 133 3.68 -4.22 7.10
N THR A 134 3.75 -3.15 7.86
CA THR A 134 4.68 -2.96 8.97
C THR A 134 3.98 -2.30 10.15
N ILE A 135 4.51 -2.50 11.37
CA ILE A 135 4.06 -1.84 12.60
C ILE A 135 5.22 -1.20 13.37
N ASP A 136 6.42 -1.27 12.82
CA ASP A 136 7.68 -0.86 13.44
C ASP A 136 8.53 0.05 12.55
N ALA A 137 7.84 0.93 11.82
CA ALA A 137 8.45 1.91 10.90
C ALA A 137 9.35 1.26 9.83
N GLY A 138 9.02 0.05 9.40
CA GLY A 138 9.75 -0.65 8.32
C GLY A 138 10.96 -1.44 8.79
N THR A 139 11.20 -1.58 10.09
CA THR A 139 12.24 -2.49 10.61
C THR A 139 11.95 -3.93 10.18
N ASN A 140 10.68 -4.33 10.23
CA ASN A 140 10.19 -5.57 9.62
C ASN A 140 8.98 -5.25 8.74
N ILE A 141 9.02 -5.71 7.50
CA ILE A 141 7.93 -5.62 6.53
C ILE A 141 7.44 -7.02 6.24
N TYR A 142 6.24 -7.33 6.67
CA TYR A 142 5.64 -8.65 6.46
C TYR A 142 4.95 -8.67 5.09
N ALA A 143 5.33 -9.65 4.27
CA ALA A 143 4.89 -9.76 2.88
C ALA A 143 4.21 -11.10 2.61
N ASN A 144 3.16 -11.05 1.79
CA ASN A 144 2.45 -12.23 1.32
C ASN A 144 2.03 -12.06 -0.14
N VAL A 145 2.10 -13.14 -0.91
CA VAL A 145 1.60 -13.19 -2.28
C VAL A 145 0.09 -13.41 -2.25
N VAL A 146 -0.67 -12.42 -2.71
CA VAL A 146 -2.14 -12.48 -2.79
C VAL A 146 -2.57 -13.36 -3.97
N GLY A 147 -1.87 -13.23 -5.10
CA GLY A 147 -2.12 -14.04 -6.28
C GLY A 147 -1.06 -13.84 -7.34
N LYS A 148 -0.96 -14.79 -8.27
CA LYS A 148 0.05 -14.83 -9.34
C LYS A 148 -0.55 -15.15 -10.67
N ALA A 149 0.14 -14.69 -11.72
CA ALA A 149 -0.15 -15.03 -13.11
C ALA A 149 -1.58 -14.70 -13.53
N PHE A 150 -2.15 -13.62 -13.01
CA PHE A 150 -3.38 -13.08 -13.58
C PHE A 150 -3.09 -12.63 -15.02
N ALA A 151 -3.99 -12.97 -15.97
CA ALA A 151 -3.86 -12.67 -17.39
C ALA A 151 -5.02 -11.76 -17.86
#